data_f0f905410d32205b0168d35f7445f80d
#
_entry.id   f0f905410d32205b0168d35f7445f80d
#
_cell.length_a   1.000
_cell.length_b   1.000
_cell.length_c   1.000
_cell.angle_alpha   90.00
_cell.angle_beta   90.00
_cell.angle_gamma   90.00
#
_symmetry.space_group_name_H-M   'P 1'
#
loop_
_entity.id
_entity.type
_entity.pdbx_description
1 polymer ?
#
loop_
_entity_poly.entity_id
_entity_poly.type
_entity_poly.pdbx_seq_one_letter_code
_entity_poly.pdbx_strand_id
1 'polypeptide(L)' 'PKAKGDKLSWKEQRELEALPGKISDLEGEQADLSRLLEDPAIYQRDAQAAQKAAERLAAIDDELMQCLERWETLESRIG' A
#
# COMPACT_ATOMS: atom_id res chain seq x y z
N PRO A 1 33.74 -2.43 -7.10
CA PRO A 1 33.35 -2.60 -6.61
C PRO A 1 32.19 -2.96 -6.04
N LYS A 2 32.22 -3.23 -5.18
CA LYS A 2 31.34 -3.52 -4.52
C LYS A 2 30.11 -2.99 -4.86
N ALA A 3 30.17 -2.03 -5.05
CA ALA A 3 29.06 -1.34 -5.28
C ALA A 3 28.13 -1.90 -6.27
N LYS A 4 28.62 -2.76 -7.12
CA LYS A 4 27.83 -3.31 -8.03
C LYS A 4 26.66 -4.00 -7.45
N GLY A 5 26.76 -4.82 -6.51
CA GLY A 5 25.67 -5.53 -5.90
C GLY A 5 24.75 -4.65 -5.12
N ASP A 6 25.24 -3.47 -4.75
CA ASP A 6 24.46 -2.56 -3.94
C ASP A 6 23.66 -1.56 -4.73
N LYS A 7 23.97 -1.41 -5.99
CA LYS A 7 23.29 -0.43 -6.78
C LYS A 7 21.96 -0.92 -7.28
N LEU A 8 20.97 -0.06 -7.25
CA LEU A 8 19.67 -0.37 -7.79
C LEU A 8 19.72 -0.25 -9.29
N SER A 9 19.00 -1.11 -9.98
CA SER A 9 18.83 -0.98 -11.41
C SER A 9 17.96 0.25 -11.66
N TRP A 10 17.91 0.69 -12.91
CA TRP A 10 17.09 1.83 -13.25
C TRP A 10 15.62 1.59 -12.90
N LYS A 11 15.14 0.38 -13.14
CA LYS A 11 13.77 0.01 -12.80
C LYS A 11 13.55 0.05 -11.29
N GLU A 12 14.51 -0.43 -10.53
CA GLU A 12 14.40 -0.45 -9.08
C GLU A 12 14.42 0.95 -8.51
N GLN A 13 15.22 1.83 -9.09
CA GLN A 13 15.23 3.21 -8.65
C GLN A 13 13.88 3.87 -8.89
N ARG A 14 13.30 3.62 -10.06
CA ARG A 14 11.98 4.16 -10.38
C ARG A 14 10.94 3.62 -9.42
N GLU A 15 11.05 2.35 -9.09
CA GLU A 15 10.14 1.72 -8.16
C GLU A 15 10.25 2.37 -6.79
N LEU A 16 11.48 2.55 -6.32
CA LEU A 16 11.71 3.16 -5.02
C LEU A 16 11.13 4.58 -4.95
N GLU A 17 11.29 5.33 -6.02
CA GLU A 17 10.77 6.69 -6.07
C GLU A 17 9.24 6.72 -6.09
N ALA A 18 8.62 5.70 -6.64
CA ALA A 18 7.16 5.64 -6.73
C ALA A 18 6.49 5.11 -5.47
N LEU A 19 7.23 4.37 -4.65
CA LEU A 19 6.65 3.74 -3.47
C LEU A 19 6.00 4.71 -2.49
N PRO A 20 6.61 5.86 -2.17
CA PRO A 20 5.95 6.79 -1.23
C PRO A 20 4.57 7.23 -1.71
N GLY A 21 4.46 7.52 -3.01
CA GLY A 21 3.18 7.92 -3.56
C GLY A 21 2.16 6.80 -3.52
N LYS A 22 2.61 5.58 -3.83
CA LYS A 22 1.73 4.42 -3.78
C LYS A 22 1.24 4.15 -2.37
N ILE A 23 2.14 4.25 -1.40
CA ILE A 23 1.77 4.05 0.00
C ILE A 23 0.77 5.12 0.44
N SER A 24 1.02 6.36 0.05
CA SER A 24 0.13 7.46 0.40
C SER A 24 -1.26 7.25 -0.19
N ASP A 25 -1.33 6.81 -1.44
CA ASP A 25 -2.60 6.54 -2.10
C ASP A 25 -3.36 5.42 -1.39
N LEU A 26 -2.65 4.35 -1.03
CA LEU A 26 -3.27 3.24 -0.33
C LEU A 26 -3.79 3.67 1.04
N GLU A 27 -3.01 4.49 1.75
CA GLU A 27 -3.44 4.99 3.06
C GLU A 27 -4.66 5.89 2.94
N GLY A 28 -4.72 6.69 1.90
CA GLY A 28 -5.88 7.53 1.64
C GLY A 28 -7.13 6.70 1.39
N GLU A 29 -6.99 5.67 0.57
CA GLU A 29 -8.10 4.76 0.28
C GLU A 29 -8.52 4.03 1.56
N GLN A 30 -7.55 3.60 2.35
CA GLN A 30 -7.81 2.92 3.61
C GLN A 30 -8.64 3.80 4.54
N ALA A 31 -8.26 5.07 4.66
CA ALA A 31 -8.99 6.00 5.51
C ALA A 31 -10.43 6.20 5.04
N ASP A 32 -10.61 6.33 3.72
CA ASP A 32 -11.94 6.53 3.15
C ASP A 32 -12.83 5.32 3.40
N LEU A 33 -12.30 4.12 3.19
CA LEU A 33 -13.07 2.90 3.41
C LEU A 33 -13.38 2.68 4.87
N SER A 34 -12.43 2.99 5.75
CA SER A 34 -12.67 2.88 7.18
C SER A 34 -13.78 3.81 7.62
N ARG A 35 -13.79 5.01 7.07
CA ARG A 35 -14.82 5.98 7.40
C ARG A 35 -16.19 5.49 6.92
N LEU A 36 -16.24 4.91 5.73
CA LEU A 36 -17.47 4.36 5.21
C LEU A 36 -18.01 3.26 6.13
N LEU A 37 -17.13 2.39 6.61
CA LEU A 37 -17.55 1.27 7.46
C LEU A 37 -17.89 1.68 8.87
N GLU A 38 -17.51 2.90 9.29
CA GLU A 38 -17.90 3.40 10.61
C GLU A 38 -19.36 3.81 10.66
N ASP A 39 -19.96 4.06 9.50
CA ASP A 39 -21.36 4.47 9.45
C ASP A 39 -22.23 3.22 9.53
N PRO A 40 -22.95 3.01 10.64
CA PRO A 40 -23.77 1.81 10.77
C PRO A 40 -24.86 1.73 9.73
N ALA A 41 -25.26 2.85 9.14
CA ALA A 41 -26.31 2.85 8.13
C ALA A 41 -25.90 2.12 6.87
N ILE A 42 -24.59 2.02 6.58
CA ILE A 42 -24.15 1.38 5.36
C ILE A 42 -24.52 -0.12 5.38
N TYR A 43 -24.49 -0.73 6.55
CA TYR A 43 -24.78 -2.16 6.69
C TYR A 43 -26.25 -2.46 6.41
N GLN A 44 -27.12 -1.51 6.66
CA GLN A 44 -28.55 -1.68 6.41
C GLN A 44 -28.92 -1.25 5.01
N ARG A 45 -28.28 -0.17 4.54
CA ARG A 45 -28.61 0.39 3.25
C ARG A 45 -28.00 -0.39 2.10
N ASP A 46 -26.79 -0.85 2.26
CA ASP A 46 -26.09 -1.56 1.20
C ASP A 46 -25.04 -2.49 1.81
N ALA A 47 -25.52 -3.66 2.23
CA ALA A 47 -24.65 -4.64 2.87
C ALA A 47 -23.53 -5.12 1.93
N GLN A 48 -23.82 -5.16 0.62
CA GLN A 48 -22.81 -5.57 -0.33
C GLN A 48 -21.68 -4.57 -0.43
N ALA A 49 -22.01 -3.29 -0.40
CA ALA A 49 -20.99 -2.24 -0.42
C ALA A 49 -20.11 -2.33 0.82
N ALA A 50 -20.74 -2.60 1.97
CA ALA A 50 -19.97 -2.76 3.21
C ALA A 50 -19.02 -3.95 3.13
N GLN A 51 -19.51 -5.06 2.57
CA GLN A 51 -18.68 -6.25 2.43
C GLN A 51 -17.50 -6.01 1.50
N LYS A 52 -17.76 -5.35 0.36
CA LYS A 52 -16.70 -5.05 -0.59
C LYS A 52 -15.67 -4.11 0.01
N ALA A 53 -16.14 -3.13 0.77
CA ALA A 53 -15.23 -2.20 1.43
C ALA A 53 -14.32 -2.93 2.43
N ALA A 54 -14.89 -3.86 3.19
CA ALA A 54 -14.11 -4.64 4.15
C ALA A 54 -13.08 -5.52 3.44
N GLU A 55 -13.46 -6.13 2.32
CA GLU A 55 -12.56 -6.94 1.54
C GLU A 55 -11.42 -6.11 0.96
N ARG A 56 -11.76 -4.92 0.48
CA ARG A 56 -10.73 -4.04 -0.08
C ARG A 56 -9.78 -3.56 1.01
N LEU A 57 -10.29 -3.29 2.23
CA LEU A 57 -9.43 -2.91 3.33
C LEU A 57 -8.41 -3.99 3.65
N ALA A 58 -8.84 -5.24 3.66
CA ALA A 58 -7.92 -6.35 3.90
C ALA A 58 -6.85 -6.42 2.82
N ALA A 59 -7.25 -6.21 1.56
CA ALA A 59 -6.30 -6.20 0.46
C ALA A 59 -5.31 -5.06 0.57
N ILE A 60 -5.79 -3.88 1.00
CA ILE A 60 -4.93 -2.72 1.17
C ILE A 60 -3.88 -2.97 2.25
N ASP A 61 -4.29 -3.61 3.35
CA ASP A 61 -3.35 -3.94 4.41
C ASP A 61 -2.21 -4.80 3.87
N ASP A 62 -2.54 -5.81 3.06
CA ASP A 62 -1.53 -6.66 2.44
C ASP A 62 -0.64 -5.87 1.48
N GLU A 63 -1.25 -5.02 0.68
CA GLU A 63 -0.49 -4.22 -0.28
C GLU A 63 0.45 -3.25 0.42
N LEU A 64 -0.01 -2.64 1.51
CA LEU A 64 0.83 -1.74 2.29
C LEU A 64 2.02 -2.48 2.87
N MET A 65 1.77 -3.67 3.41
CA MET A 65 2.86 -4.46 3.96
C MET A 65 3.88 -4.81 2.88
N GLN A 66 3.41 -5.21 1.71
CA GLN A 66 4.31 -5.51 0.59
C GLN A 66 5.09 -4.28 0.17
N CYS A 67 4.46 -3.12 0.14
CA CYS A 67 5.15 -1.90 -0.22
C CYS A 67 6.25 -1.56 0.77
N LEU A 68 5.96 -1.71 2.05
CA LEU A 68 6.94 -1.42 3.08
C LEU A 68 8.10 -2.40 3.05
N GLU A 69 7.81 -3.68 2.84
CA GLU A 69 8.86 -4.69 2.71
C GLU A 69 9.73 -4.41 1.51
N ARG A 70 9.10 -4.05 0.39
CA ARG A 70 9.83 -3.75 -0.82
C ARG A 70 10.71 -2.51 -0.64
N TRP A 71 10.15 -1.50 0.03
CA TRP A 71 10.90 -0.29 0.33
C TRP A 71 12.15 -0.63 1.13
N GLU A 72 11.99 -1.41 2.20
CA GLU A 72 13.13 -1.78 3.03
C GLU A 72 14.18 -2.55 2.23
N THR A 73 13.72 -3.45 1.38
CA THR A 73 14.63 -4.21 0.54
C THR A 73 15.44 -3.30 -0.38
N LEU A 74 14.76 -2.34 -1.02
CA LEU A 74 15.43 -1.44 -1.93
C LEU A 74 16.34 -0.47 -1.20
N GLU A 75 15.89 0.03 -0.06
CA GLU A 75 16.71 0.94 0.74
C GLU A 75 17.98 0.27 1.26
N SER A 76 17.86 -0.97 1.66
CA SER A 76 19.02 -1.68 2.19
C SER A 76 20.08 -1.91 1.13
N ARG A 77 19.67 -1.92 -0.14
CA ARG A 77 20.62 -2.12 -1.23
C ARG A 77 21.35 -0.85 -1.62
N ILE A 78 20.82 0.28 -1.22
CA ILE A 78 21.49 1.54 -1.51
C ILE A 78 22.69 1.72 -0.62
N GLY A 79 22.62 1.21 0.52
CA GLY A 79 23.65 1.31 1.33
C GLY A 79 24.21 1.52 2.27
#